data_e33cf98daf8d242abdd5759fd9dbd4ec
#
_entry.id   e33cf98daf8d242abdd5759fd9dbd4ec
#
_cell.length_a   1.000
_cell.length_b   1.000
_cell.length_c   1.000
_cell.angle_alpha   90.00
_cell.angle_beta   90.00
_cell.angle_gamma   90.00
#
_symmetry.space_group_name_H-M   'P 1'
#
loop_
_entity.id
_entity.type
_entity.pdbx_description
1 polymer ?
#
loop_
_entity_poly.entity_id
_entity_poly.type
_entity_poly.pdbx_seq_one_letter_code
_entity_poly.pdbx_strand_id
1 'polypeptide(L)'
;IMFEDGENQVEAIFDRISPYYDNRDAVVTSTADDWADWCHEKFIRTCRNFRAHNLWLSCAIVTNGVSAVNWDDIQIQLDSGYVEAVAHSRTHPYVPYNDVEGEVAGSKEDIIGNLELPAHSRYGENEYVYAWIAPYGEYDEQIDSMVSASKYLITRLYYGGDHGFSDWNEDLSKFDPIGVSMEVGPLWIGTTDTSELNDTFDEVVNIGGVYHVMCHPNILEWDQEYPWVHLEHISNRKNIWYVGYGHLQ
;
A
#
# COMPACT_ATOMS: atom_id res chain seq x y z
N ILE A 1 -17.98 30.84 12.22
CA ILE A 1 -17.94 30.42 13.63
C ILE A 1 -17.08 31.43 14.35
N MET A 2 -17.62 32.08 15.39
CA MET A 2 -16.84 33.00 16.23
C MET A 2 -16.37 32.29 17.49
N PHE A 3 -15.09 32.42 17.79
CA PHE A 3 -14.50 31.95 19.04
C PHE A 3 -14.17 33.16 19.89
N GLU A 4 -14.53 33.12 21.18
CA GLU A 4 -14.13 34.12 22.14
C GLU A 4 -12.94 33.61 22.96
N ASP A 5 -11.82 34.26 22.85
CA ASP A 5 -10.66 34.06 23.73
C ASP A 5 -10.48 35.33 24.56
N GLY A 6 -11.17 35.40 25.68
CA GLY A 6 -11.05 36.42 26.70
C GLY A 6 -11.31 37.86 26.25
N GLU A 7 -10.42 38.49 25.55
CA GLU A 7 -10.50 39.88 25.09
C GLU A 7 -10.51 40.04 23.56
N ASN A 8 -10.34 38.95 22.80
CA ASN A 8 -10.28 39.02 21.35
C ASN A 8 -11.35 38.12 20.71
N GLN A 9 -12.13 38.68 19.80
CA GLN A 9 -12.97 37.91 18.91
C GLN A 9 -12.15 37.45 17.72
N VAL A 10 -12.03 36.11 17.52
CA VAL A 10 -11.41 35.53 16.34
C VAL A 10 -12.51 35.00 15.45
N GLU A 11 -12.62 35.57 14.26
CA GLU A 11 -13.52 35.04 13.21
C GLU A 11 -12.83 33.92 12.47
N ALA A 12 -13.33 32.70 12.63
CA ALA A 12 -12.90 31.57 11.82
C ALA A 12 -13.70 31.55 10.51
N ILE A 13 -13.02 31.78 9.41
CA ILE A 13 -13.59 31.67 8.07
C ILE A 13 -13.38 30.24 7.56
N PHE A 14 -14.46 29.63 7.07
CA PHE A 14 -14.33 28.35 6.35
C PHE A 14 -13.54 28.60 5.07
N ASP A 15 -12.42 27.93 4.91
CA ASP A 15 -11.60 27.99 3.71
C ASP A 15 -11.99 26.87 2.75
N ARG A 16 -11.74 25.61 3.16
CA ARG A 16 -12.03 24.43 2.33
C ARG A 16 -12.14 23.17 3.18
N ILE A 17 -12.69 22.11 2.62
CA ILE A 17 -12.50 20.74 3.12
C ILE A 17 -11.19 20.24 2.51
N SER A 18 -10.25 19.83 3.37
CA SER A 18 -9.03 19.18 2.87
C SER A 18 -9.38 17.84 2.22
N PRO A 19 -8.79 17.51 1.07
CA PRO A 19 -8.96 16.19 0.45
C PRO A 19 -8.31 15.07 1.27
N TYR A 20 -7.33 15.40 2.14
CA TYR A 20 -6.55 14.41 2.87
C TYR A 20 -6.68 14.56 4.38
N TYR A 21 -6.41 13.45 5.08
CA TYR A 21 -6.37 13.41 6.54
C TYR A 21 -5.42 14.47 7.11
N ASP A 22 -5.80 15.05 8.24
CA ASP A 22 -5.02 16.07 8.99
C ASP A 22 -4.61 17.28 8.13
N ASN A 23 -5.44 17.67 7.18
CA ASN A 23 -5.22 18.82 6.30
C ASN A 23 -3.87 18.79 5.55
N ARG A 24 -3.46 17.60 5.11
CA ARG A 24 -2.26 17.42 4.30
C ARG A 24 -2.51 17.82 2.85
N ASP A 25 -1.44 18.13 2.14
CA ASP A 25 -1.50 18.59 0.75
C ASP A 25 -1.38 17.45 -0.27
N ALA A 26 -0.75 16.35 0.11
CA ALA A 26 -0.54 15.16 -0.72
C ALA A 26 -0.43 13.90 0.13
N VAL A 27 -0.38 12.74 -0.51
CA VAL A 27 -0.25 11.42 0.13
C VAL A 27 0.95 10.66 -0.41
N VAL A 28 1.58 9.89 0.48
CA VAL A 28 2.54 8.84 0.12
C VAL A 28 2.04 7.50 0.66
N THR A 29 1.96 6.52 -0.21
CA THR A 29 1.73 5.12 0.14
C THR A 29 2.72 4.22 -0.62
N SER A 30 3.05 3.06 -0.06
CA SER A 30 4.05 2.18 -0.63
C SER A 30 3.60 0.72 -0.61
N THR A 31 3.91 -0.02 -1.66
CA THR A 31 3.71 -1.47 -1.72
C THR A 31 5.00 -2.21 -2.07
N ALA A 32 5.14 -3.42 -1.55
CA ALA A 32 6.22 -4.34 -1.91
C ALA A 32 5.63 -5.68 -2.30
N ASP A 33 6.00 -6.19 -3.48
CA ASP A 33 5.40 -7.38 -4.07
C ASP A 33 6.24 -8.63 -3.85
N ASP A 34 5.57 -9.81 -3.85
CA ASP A 34 6.15 -11.16 -3.85
C ASP A 34 6.71 -11.65 -2.51
N TRP A 35 6.15 -11.28 -1.36
CA TRP A 35 6.64 -11.84 -0.10
C TRP A 35 6.36 -13.34 -0.01
N ALA A 36 7.43 -14.11 -0.10
CA ALA A 36 7.47 -15.56 0.06
C ALA A 36 8.83 -15.98 0.64
N ASP A 37 9.00 -17.26 1.00
CA ASP A 37 10.23 -17.79 1.62
C ASP A 37 11.50 -17.49 0.82
N TRP A 38 11.42 -17.56 -0.50
CA TRP A 38 12.57 -17.39 -1.39
C TRP A 38 13.17 -15.96 -1.38
N CYS A 39 12.41 -14.96 -0.90
CA CYS A 39 12.87 -13.57 -0.80
C CYS A 39 12.69 -12.98 0.60
N HIS A 40 12.38 -13.80 1.60
CA HIS A 40 12.00 -13.41 2.94
C HIS A 40 12.97 -12.41 3.60
N GLU A 41 14.26 -12.73 3.64
CA GLU A 41 15.28 -11.85 4.25
C GLU A 41 15.37 -10.48 3.57
N LYS A 42 15.09 -10.42 2.28
CA LYS A 42 15.07 -9.15 1.54
C LYS A 42 13.87 -8.30 1.93
N PHE A 43 12.72 -8.93 2.16
CA PHE A 43 11.54 -8.24 2.70
C PHE A 43 11.79 -7.69 4.11
N ILE A 44 12.35 -8.49 5.01
CA ILE A 44 12.72 -8.04 6.36
C ILE A 44 13.63 -6.80 6.30
N ARG A 45 14.64 -6.82 5.42
CA ARG A 45 15.53 -5.67 5.21
C ARG A 45 14.76 -4.46 4.69
N THR A 46 13.87 -4.64 3.72
CA THR A 46 13.07 -3.58 3.12
C THR A 46 12.12 -2.96 4.15
N CYS A 47 11.38 -3.76 4.93
CA CYS A 47 10.53 -3.27 6.01
C CYS A 47 11.30 -2.40 7.02
N ARG A 48 12.50 -2.84 7.43
CA ARG A 48 13.35 -2.07 8.34
C ARG A 48 13.79 -0.74 7.75
N ASN A 49 14.13 -0.71 6.47
CA ASN A 49 14.60 0.49 5.79
C ASN A 49 13.47 1.51 5.60
N PHE A 50 12.27 1.08 5.18
CA PHE A 50 11.10 1.95 5.08
C PHE A 50 10.73 2.52 6.45
N ARG A 51 10.65 1.68 7.48
CA ARG A 51 10.38 2.11 8.85
C ARG A 51 11.40 3.12 9.38
N ALA A 52 12.69 2.96 9.08
CA ALA A 52 13.73 3.90 9.48
C ALA A 52 13.51 5.31 8.90
N HIS A 53 12.76 5.43 7.80
CA HIS A 53 12.35 6.68 7.16
C HIS A 53 10.92 7.12 7.52
N ASN A 54 10.24 6.43 8.46
CA ASN A 54 8.84 6.67 8.81
C ASN A 54 7.87 6.50 7.62
N LEU A 55 8.17 5.61 6.71
CA LEU A 55 7.34 5.26 5.56
C LEU A 55 6.59 3.96 5.82
N TRP A 56 5.30 3.95 5.52
CA TRP A 56 4.50 2.74 5.51
C TRP A 56 4.89 1.85 4.33
N LEU A 57 4.85 0.53 4.54
CA LEU A 57 5.06 -0.47 3.50
C LEU A 57 3.98 -1.53 3.57
N SER A 58 3.10 -1.57 2.58
CA SER A 58 2.08 -2.61 2.44
C SER A 58 2.70 -3.79 1.68
N CYS A 59 2.94 -4.87 2.41
CA CYS A 59 3.65 -6.04 1.90
C CYS A 59 2.68 -7.05 1.31
N ALA A 60 2.80 -7.31 0.02
CA ALA A 60 1.96 -8.22 -0.75
C ALA A 60 2.47 -9.67 -0.62
N ILE A 61 1.70 -10.49 0.09
CA ILE A 61 2.10 -11.83 0.53
C ILE A 61 1.54 -12.89 -0.41
N VAL A 62 2.43 -13.72 -0.97
CA VAL A 62 2.08 -14.95 -1.71
C VAL A 62 1.97 -16.10 -0.69
N THR A 63 0.76 -16.36 -0.20
CA THR A 63 0.56 -17.05 1.08
C THR A 63 1.01 -18.51 1.11
N ASN A 64 0.86 -19.27 0.03
CA ASN A 64 1.38 -20.65 -0.08
C ASN A 64 2.92 -20.71 -0.15
N GLY A 65 3.55 -19.57 -0.41
CA GLY A 65 5.01 -19.44 -0.46
C GLY A 65 5.66 -19.16 0.89
N VAL A 66 4.88 -19.03 1.99
CA VAL A 66 5.36 -18.65 3.32
C VAL A 66 5.31 -19.84 4.27
N SER A 67 6.46 -20.22 4.82
CA SER A 67 6.56 -21.25 5.86
C SER A 67 6.14 -20.75 7.23
N ALA A 68 5.78 -21.68 8.13
CA ALA A 68 5.30 -21.33 9.48
C ALA A 68 6.28 -20.43 10.24
N VAL A 69 7.58 -20.67 10.14
CA VAL A 69 8.59 -19.84 10.83
C VAL A 69 8.65 -18.42 10.27
N ASN A 70 8.42 -18.24 8.97
CA ASN A 70 8.44 -16.93 8.34
C ASN A 70 7.17 -16.12 8.61
N TRP A 71 6.04 -16.77 8.93
CA TRP A 71 4.85 -16.07 9.43
C TRP A 71 5.12 -15.37 10.77
N ASP A 72 5.89 -16.00 11.69
CA ASP A 72 6.31 -15.37 12.95
C ASP A 72 7.16 -14.12 12.69
N ASP A 73 8.07 -14.17 11.73
CA ASP A 73 8.90 -13.02 11.36
C ASP A 73 8.08 -11.90 10.69
N ILE A 74 7.07 -12.24 9.89
CA ILE A 74 6.11 -11.27 9.33
C ILE A 74 5.38 -10.56 10.48
N GLN A 75 4.88 -11.31 11.46
CA GLN A 75 4.24 -10.74 12.65
C GLN A 75 5.15 -9.73 13.37
N ILE A 76 6.43 -10.06 13.56
CA ILE A 76 7.41 -9.15 14.16
C ILE A 76 7.53 -7.83 13.37
N GLN A 77 7.45 -7.88 12.03
CA GLN A 77 7.49 -6.66 11.23
C GLN A 77 6.22 -5.82 11.39
N LEU A 78 5.04 -6.45 11.42
CA LEU A 78 3.77 -5.76 11.69
C LEU A 78 3.79 -5.08 13.05
N ASP A 79 4.16 -5.81 14.10
CA ASP A 79 4.21 -5.31 15.49
C ASP A 79 5.20 -4.16 15.66
N SER A 80 6.22 -4.14 14.82
CA SER A 80 7.23 -3.06 14.81
C SER A 80 6.70 -1.73 14.23
N GLY A 81 5.51 -1.75 13.63
CA GLY A 81 4.87 -0.59 12.99
C GLY A 81 5.36 -0.28 11.58
N TYR A 82 4.62 0.56 10.88
CA TYR A 82 4.86 0.96 9.49
C TYR A 82 4.83 -0.18 8.47
N VAL A 83 4.27 -1.33 8.82
CA VAL A 83 4.06 -2.46 7.91
C VAL A 83 2.59 -2.85 7.92
N GLU A 84 2.05 -3.10 6.74
CA GLU A 84 0.71 -3.61 6.53
C GLU A 84 0.80 -4.92 5.73
N ALA A 85 0.03 -5.94 6.13
CA ALA A 85 -0.11 -7.17 5.36
C ALA A 85 -1.25 -7.01 4.34
N VAL A 86 -0.95 -7.23 3.06
CA VAL A 86 -1.95 -7.26 1.98
C VAL A 86 -1.81 -8.55 1.17
N ALA A 87 -2.91 -9.00 0.55
CA ALA A 87 -2.92 -10.27 -0.15
C ALA A 87 -2.36 -10.15 -1.58
N HIS A 88 -1.60 -11.17 -2.00
CA HIS A 88 -1.04 -11.29 -3.34
C HIS A 88 -1.28 -12.69 -3.95
N SER A 89 -2.49 -13.20 -3.77
CA SER A 89 -2.89 -14.56 -4.07
C SER A 89 -2.17 -15.65 -3.25
N ARG A 90 -2.56 -16.90 -3.43
CA ARG A 90 -1.88 -18.05 -2.81
C ARG A 90 -0.64 -18.48 -3.56
N THR A 91 -0.72 -18.55 -4.90
CA THR A 91 0.32 -19.20 -5.72
C THR A 91 0.91 -18.31 -6.80
N HIS A 92 0.49 -17.04 -6.86
CA HIS A 92 0.93 -16.06 -7.86
C HIS A 92 0.67 -16.50 -9.32
N PRO A 93 -0.57 -16.89 -9.67
CA PRO A 93 -0.90 -17.41 -11.00
C PRO A 93 -1.07 -16.30 -12.04
N TYR A 94 -0.92 -16.68 -13.32
CA TYR A 94 -1.35 -15.86 -14.44
C TYR A 94 -2.87 -15.95 -14.66
N VAL A 95 -3.47 -14.87 -15.14
CA VAL A 95 -4.88 -14.84 -15.57
C VAL A 95 -5.06 -15.67 -16.85
N PRO A 96 -6.16 -16.48 -16.96
CA PRO A 96 -7.21 -16.71 -15.97
C PRO A 96 -6.80 -17.70 -14.89
N TYR A 97 -7.27 -17.47 -13.65
CA TYR A 97 -6.99 -18.39 -12.54
C TYR A 97 -7.79 -19.67 -12.63
N ASN A 98 -7.15 -20.80 -12.32
CA ASN A 98 -7.82 -22.10 -12.26
C ASN A 98 -8.74 -22.23 -11.02
N ASP A 99 -8.41 -21.54 -9.94
CA ASP A 99 -9.13 -21.51 -8.66
C ASP A 99 -9.19 -20.08 -8.14
N VAL A 100 -10.14 -19.31 -8.65
CA VAL A 100 -10.28 -17.87 -8.29
C VAL A 100 -10.60 -17.70 -6.80
N GLU A 101 -11.48 -18.55 -6.23
CA GLU A 101 -11.84 -18.49 -4.82
C GLU A 101 -10.63 -18.81 -3.93
N GLY A 102 -9.92 -19.89 -4.22
CA GLY A 102 -8.71 -20.25 -3.48
C GLY A 102 -7.62 -19.19 -3.55
N GLU A 103 -7.41 -18.59 -4.71
CA GLU A 103 -6.37 -17.56 -4.88
C GLU A 103 -6.74 -16.22 -4.20
N VAL A 104 -7.97 -15.77 -4.31
CA VAL A 104 -8.40 -14.45 -3.82
C VAL A 104 -8.91 -14.52 -2.38
N ALA A 105 -9.99 -15.27 -2.12
CA ALA A 105 -10.55 -15.38 -0.78
C ALA A 105 -9.59 -16.15 0.15
N GLY A 106 -9.05 -17.25 -0.34
CA GLY A 106 -8.17 -18.09 0.42
C GLY A 106 -6.87 -17.41 0.85
N SER A 107 -6.28 -16.52 0.06
CA SER A 107 -5.10 -15.76 0.49
C SER A 107 -5.41 -14.82 1.66
N LYS A 108 -6.60 -14.22 1.70
CA LYS A 108 -7.06 -13.43 2.84
C LYS A 108 -7.21 -14.27 4.11
N GLU A 109 -7.85 -15.44 3.97
CA GLU A 109 -8.03 -16.38 5.07
C GLU A 109 -6.69 -16.86 5.63
N ASP A 110 -5.72 -17.13 4.77
CA ASP A 110 -4.37 -17.53 5.18
C ASP A 110 -3.66 -16.43 5.98
N ILE A 111 -3.78 -15.17 5.56
CA ILE A 111 -3.20 -14.02 6.29
C ILE A 111 -3.85 -13.89 7.67
N ILE A 112 -5.19 -13.89 7.75
CA ILE A 112 -5.93 -13.78 9.01
C ILE A 112 -5.65 -14.99 9.92
N GLY A 113 -5.49 -16.17 9.33
CA GLY A 113 -5.22 -17.41 10.09
C GLY A 113 -3.80 -17.52 10.65
N ASN A 114 -2.85 -16.77 10.11
CA ASN A 114 -1.43 -16.83 10.52
C ASN A 114 -0.92 -15.59 11.26
N LEU A 115 -1.63 -14.45 11.16
CA LEU A 115 -1.21 -13.18 11.76
C LEU A 115 -2.26 -12.63 12.71
N GLU A 116 -1.80 -12.01 13.79
CA GLU A 116 -2.62 -11.14 14.65
C GLU A 116 -2.64 -9.73 14.04
N LEU A 117 -3.72 -9.41 13.34
CA LEU A 117 -3.88 -8.12 12.67
C LEU A 117 -4.48 -7.08 13.63
N PRO A 118 -4.21 -5.78 13.43
CA PRO A 118 -4.84 -4.73 14.21
C PRO A 118 -6.37 -4.82 14.15
N ALA A 119 -7.02 -4.74 15.30
CA ALA A 119 -8.48 -4.76 15.40
C ALA A 119 -9.09 -3.59 14.62
N HIS A 120 -10.09 -3.86 13.79
CA HIS A 120 -10.80 -2.85 13.04
C HIS A 120 -12.31 -3.04 13.12
N SER A 121 -13.01 -1.97 13.48
CA SER A 121 -14.45 -2.01 13.75
C SER A 121 -15.32 -1.69 12.53
N ARG A 122 -14.77 -1.37 11.37
CA ARG A 122 -15.53 -0.93 10.19
C ARG A 122 -16.60 -1.94 9.76
N TYR A 123 -16.28 -3.24 9.85
CA TYR A 123 -17.20 -4.34 9.51
C TYR A 123 -17.62 -5.18 10.72
N GLY A 124 -17.31 -4.75 11.94
CA GLY A 124 -17.58 -5.49 13.16
C GLY A 124 -16.70 -6.71 13.38
N GLU A 125 -15.64 -6.84 12.60
CA GLU A 125 -14.63 -7.89 12.70
C GLU A 125 -13.37 -7.36 13.39
N ASN A 126 -12.64 -8.23 14.08
CA ASN A 126 -11.46 -7.82 14.81
C ASN A 126 -10.21 -7.74 13.92
N GLU A 127 -10.21 -8.51 12.83
CA GLU A 127 -9.07 -8.64 11.92
C GLU A 127 -9.51 -8.44 10.49
N TYR A 128 -8.70 -7.74 9.70
CA TYR A 128 -9.08 -7.41 8.34
C TYR A 128 -7.88 -7.18 7.42
N VAL A 129 -7.96 -7.71 6.19
CA VAL A 129 -7.03 -7.42 5.09
C VAL A 129 -7.76 -6.56 4.07
N TYR A 130 -7.29 -5.33 3.87
CA TYR A 130 -7.99 -4.32 3.08
C TYR A 130 -7.76 -4.42 1.59
N ALA A 131 -6.53 -4.73 1.20
CA ALA A 131 -6.11 -4.66 -0.19
C ALA A 131 -5.76 -6.03 -0.77
N TRP A 132 -6.14 -6.21 -2.03
CA TRP A 132 -5.69 -7.30 -2.86
C TRP A 132 -4.80 -6.76 -3.99
N ILE A 133 -3.59 -7.26 -4.07
CA ILE A 133 -2.60 -6.86 -5.07
C ILE A 133 -2.63 -7.89 -6.19
N ALA A 134 -2.93 -7.44 -7.40
CA ALA A 134 -3.05 -8.34 -8.55
C ALA A 134 -1.67 -8.87 -8.98
N PRO A 135 -1.44 -10.20 -8.96
CA PRO A 135 -0.27 -10.80 -9.60
C PRO A 135 -0.11 -10.30 -11.04
N TYR A 136 1.11 -9.91 -11.41
CA TYR A 136 1.45 -9.31 -12.71
C TYR A 136 0.69 -8.01 -13.05
N GLY A 137 -0.09 -7.47 -12.10
CA GLY A 137 -0.96 -6.33 -12.34
C GLY A 137 -2.18 -6.64 -13.22
N GLU A 138 -2.49 -7.90 -13.43
CA GLU A 138 -3.57 -8.37 -14.30
C GLU A 138 -4.73 -8.93 -13.48
N TYR A 139 -5.97 -8.62 -13.89
CA TYR A 139 -7.15 -9.28 -13.36
C TYR A 139 -8.34 -9.17 -14.32
N ASP A 140 -9.29 -10.08 -14.21
CA ASP A 140 -10.49 -10.15 -15.02
C ASP A 140 -11.78 -9.98 -14.18
N GLU A 141 -12.94 -10.05 -14.83
CA GLU A 141 -14.24 -9.89 -14.17
C GLU A 141 -14.51 -10.94 -13.08
N GLN A 142 -13.94 -12.15 -13.20
CA GLN A 142 -14.12 -13.21 -12.19
C GLN A 142 -13.31 -12.88 -10.94
N ILE A 143 -12.09 -12.41 -11.12
CA ILE A 143 -11.23 -11.97 -10.02
C ILE A 143 -11.86 -10.75 -9.35
N ASP A 144 -12.33 -9.76 -10.12
CA ASP A 144 -12.97 -8.56 -9.58
C ASP A 144 -14.21 -8.88 -8.74
N SER A 145 -15.06 -9.77 -9.24
CA SER A 145 -16.22 -10.24 -8.50
C SER A 145 -15.82 -10.97 -7.20
N MET A 146 -14.75 -11.77 -7.21
CA MET A 146 -14.27 -12.48 -6.03
C MET A 146 -13.60 -11.54 -5.01
N VAL A 147 -12.87 -10.54 -5.47
CA VAL A 147 -12.30 -9.46 -4.63
C VAL A 147 -13.41 -8.76 -3.86
N SER A 148 -14.49 -8.40 -4.56
CA SER A 148 -15.70 -7.81 -3.96
C SER A 148 -16.37 -8.77 -2.96
N ALA A 149 -16.64 -10.01 -3.36
CA ALA A 149 -17.27 -11.02 -2.51
C ALA A 149 -16.45 -11.32 -1.24
N SER A 150 -15.13 -11.25 -1.34
CA SER A 150 -14.19 -11.43 -0.22
C SER A 150 -14.02 -10.16 0.63
N LYS A 151 -14.77 -9.09 0.31
CA LYS A 151 -14.75 -7.81 1.04
C LYS A 151 -13.37 -7.14 1.10
N TYR A 152 -12.56 -7.26 0.08
CA TYR A 152 -11.44 -6.34 -0.06
C TYR A 152 -11.96 -4.95 -0.41
N LEU A 153 -11.34 -3.92 0.11
CA LEU A 153 -11.76 -2.53 -0.15
C LEU A 153 -11.18 -1.98 -1.43
N ILE A 154 -9.97 -2.42 -1.79
CA ILE A 154 -9.24 -1.88 -2.95
C ILE A 154 -8.34 -2.94 -3.58
N THR A 155 -8.15 -2.82 -4.89
CA THR A 155 -7.19 -3.61 -5.66
C THR A 155 -6.11 -2.70 -6.23
N ARG A 156 -4.87 -3.14 -6.21
CA ARG A 156 -3.78 -2.47 -6.92
C ARG A 156 -3.44 -3.20 -8.21
N LEU A 157 -3.37 -2.42 -9.28
CA LEU A 157 -2.81 -2.83 -10.57
C LEU A 157 -1.36 -2.35 -10.70
N TYR A 158 -0.61 -2.94 -11.65
CA TYR A 158 0.78 -2.56 -11.87
C TYR A 158 0.91 -1.25 -12.67
N TYR A 159 -0.02 -0.99 -13.58
CA TYR A 159 -0.01 0.16 -14.50
C TYR A 159 -1.14 1.14 -14.21
N GLY A 160 -1.00 2.37 -14.70
CA GLY A 160 -2.11 3.32 -14.79
C GLY A 160 -2.37 4.14 -13.54
N GLY A 161 -1.34 4.48 -12.80
CA GLY A 161 -1.46 5.45 -11.71
C GLY A 161 -1.83 6.84 -12.25
N ASP A 162 -3.03 7.31 -11.93
CA ASP A 162 -3.51 8.66 -12.26
C ASP A 162 -3.24 9.69 -11.14
N HIS A 163 -2.51 9.25 -10.10
CA HIS A 163 -2.12 10.04 -8.93
C HIS A 163 -3.30 10.60 -8.11
N GLY A 164 -4.47 10.00 -8.24
CA GLY A 164 -5.68 10.36 -7.49
C GLY A 164 -6.15 9.27 -6.54
N PHE A 165 -7.20 9.59 -5.79
CA PHE A 165 -8.00 8.58 -5.10
C PHE A 165 -8.84 7.81 -6.11
N SER A 166 -9.17 6.59 -5.75
CA SER A 166 -10.11 5.78 -6.50
C SER A 166 -11.56 6.14 -6.17
N ASP A 167 -12.45 6.03 -7.13
CA ASP A 167 -13.87 6.19 -6.92
C ASP A 167 -14.47 4.95 -6.22
N TRP A 168 -15.50 5.19 -5.39
CA TRP A 168 -16.24 4.11 -4.77
C TRP A 168 -17.23 3.50 -5.76
N ASN A 169 -17.11 2.21 -5.99
CA ASN A 169 -17.98 1.42 -6.83
C ASN A 169 -19.12 0.82 -5.96
N GLU A 170 -20.33 1.35 -6.07
CA GLU A 170 -21.47 0.93 -5.27
C GLU A 170 -21.91 -0.51 -5.57
N ASP A 171 -21.83 -0.94 -6.83
CA ASP A 171 -22.25 -2.27 -7.27
C ASP A 171 -21.32 -3.37 -6.71
N LEU A 172 -20.06 -3.07 -6.58
CA LEU A 172 -19.05 -3.99 -6.07
C LEU A 172 -18.69 -3.77 -4.59
N SER A 173 -19.19 -2.70 -3.98
CA SER A 173 -18.90 -2.34 -2.58
C SER A 173 -17.41 -2.29 -2.26
N LYS A 174 -16.63 -1.78 -3.19
CA LYS A 174 -15.19 -1.53 -3.06
C LYS A 174 -14.78 -0.32 -3.90
N PHE A 175 -13.55 0.15 -3.71
CA PHE A 175 -12.96 1.17 -4.57
C PHE A 175 -12.50 0.58 -5.91
N ASP A 176 -12.58 1.38 -6.97
CA ASP A 176 -12.01 0.99 -8.26
C ASP A 176 -10.49 0.79 -8.13
N PRO A 177 -9.88 -0.09 -8.93
CA PRO A 177 -8.45 -0.35 -8.84
C PRO A 177 -7.60 0.88 -9.17
N ILE A 178 -6.49 1.05 -8.45
CA ILE A 178 -5.48 2.05 -8.80
C ILE A 178 -4.14 1.40 -9.12
N GLY A 179 -3.37 2.07 -9.97
CA GLY A 179 -2.03 1.66 -10.34
C GLY A 179 -0.94 2.32 -9.50
N VAL A 180 0.31 2.02 -9.81
CA VAL A 180 1.49 2.62 -9.19
C VAL A 180 1.92 3.89 -9.92
N SER A 181 2.41 4.86 -9.16
CA SER A 181 3.01 6.07 -9.72
C SER A 181 4.42 5.79 -10.22
N MET A 182 5.19 5.00 -9.47
CA MET A 182 6.57 4.68 -9.76
C MET A 182 7.00 3.37 -9.09
N GLU A 183 7.78 2.56 -9.78
CA GLU A 183 8.50 1.43 -9.20
C GLU A 183 9.98 1.82 -8.97
N VAL A 184 10.48 1.53 -7.76
CA VAL A 184 11.89 1.71 -7.42
C VAL A 184 12.63 0.41 -7.67
N GLY A 185 13.54 0.42 -8.63
CA GLY A 185 14.35 -0.75 -8.98
C GLY A 185 14.52 -0.96 -10.48
N PRO A 186 15.37 -1.90 -10.90
CA PRO A 186 15.73 -2.10 -12.30
C PRO A 186 14.75 -3.01 -13.07
N LEU A 187 13.48 -3.09 -12.67
CA LEU A 187 12.51 -4.01 -13.28
C LEU A 187 11.41 -3.27 -14.03
N TRP A 188 11.04 -3.76 -15.23
CA TRP A 188 9.87 -3.40 -16.04
C TRP A 188 9.64 -1.89 -16.23
N ILE A 189 8.74 -1.29 -15.43
CA ILE A 189 8.48 0.16 -15.40
C ILE A 189 9.31 0.85 -14.31
N GLY A 190 10.15 0.09 -13.59
CA GLY A 190 11.00 0.60 -12.54
C GLY A 190 12.21 1.36 -13.07
N THR A 191 12.72 2.24 -12.25
CA THR A 191 13.94 2.99 -12.53
C THR A 191 14.88 3.02 -11.34
N THR A 192 16.18 3.13 -11.63
CA THR A 192 17.24 3.40 -10.65
C THR A 192 17.77 4.83 -10.78
N ASP A 193 17.21 5.61 -11.70
CA ASP A 193 17.54 7.01 -11.86
C ASP A 193 16.87 7.84 -10.75
N THR A 194 17.70 8.32 -9.83
CA THR A 194 17.22 9.11 -8.68
C THR A 194 16.58 10.43 -9.09
N SER A 195 16.95 11.01 -10.21
CA SER A 195 16.30 12.22 -10.73
C SER A 195 14.88 11.91 -11.17
N GLU A 196 14.70 10.85 -11.96
CA GLU A 196 13.38 10.42 -12.41
C GLU A 196 12.46 10.07 -11.24
N LEU A 197 12.97 9.30 -10.25
CA LEU A 197 12.23 8.94 -9.04
C LEU A 197 11.78 10.18 -8.26
N ASN A 198 12.70 11.13 -8.04
CA ASN A 198 12.44 12.30 -7.22
C ASN A 198 11.59 13.35 -7.95
N ASP A 199 11.82 13.55 -9.24
CA ASP A 199 11.04 14.48 -10.06
C ASP A 199 9.57 14.02 -10.18
N THR A 200 9.32 12.72 -10.35
CA THR A 200 7.96 12.15 -10.36
C THR A 200 7.27 12.37 -9.01
N PHE A 201 7.96 12.13 -7.90
CA PHE A 201 7.42 12.42 -6.58
C PHE A 201 7.06 13.89 -6.41
N ASP A 202 7.99 14.80 -6.76
CA ASP A 202 7.79 16.24 -6.60
C ASP A 202 6.64 16.74 -7.50
N GLU A 203 6.47 16.19 -8.70
CA GLU A 203 5.34 16.50 -9.59
C GLU A 203 4.01 16.08 -8.97
N VAL A 204 3.90 14.85 -8.45
CA VAL A 204 2.69 14.34 -7.80
C VAL A 204 2.33 15.17 -6.56
N VAL A 205 3.31 15.51 -5.73
CA VAL A 205 3.10 16.35 -4.54
C VAL A 205 2.66 17.76 -4.93
N ASN A 206 3.25 18.34 -5.97
CA ASN A 206 2.91 19.69 -6.42
C ASN A 206 1.47 19.82 -6.95
N ILE A 207 0.92 18.75 -7.53
CA ILE A 207 -0.50 18.73 -7.93
C ILE A 207 -1.45 18.33 -6.80
N GLY A 208 -0.92 18.00 -5.61
CA GLY A 208 -1.72 17.53 -4.48
C GLY A 208 -2.23 16.11 -4.66
N GLY A 209 -1.44 15.24 -5.28
CA GLY A 209 -1.81 13.88 -5.64
C GLY A 209 -1.45 12.81 -4.60
N VAL A 210 -1.69 11.56 -4.97
CA VAL A 210 -1.30 10.35 -4.26
C VAL A 210 -0.06 9.76 -4.93
N TYR A 211 1.09 9.85 -4.29
CA TYR A 211 2.30 9.18 -4.74
C TYR A 211 2.31 7.74 -4.23
N HIS A 212 2.02 6.81 -5.13
CA HIS A 212 2.08 5.38 -4.86
C HIS A 212 3.39 4.81 -5.38
N VAL A 213 4.32 4.56 -4.50
CA VAL A 213 5.61 3.94 -4.82
C VAL A 213 5.56 2.44 -4.57
N MET A 214 6.16 1.69 -5.48
CA MET A 214 6.24 0.23 -5.40
C MET A 214 7.67 -0.26 -5.53
N CYS A 215 7.97 -1.43 -4.98
CA CYS A 215 9.22 -2.14 -5.20
C CYS A 215 9.03 -3.66 -5.14
N HIS A 216 9.97 -4.39 -5.76
CA HIS A 216 10.15 -5.81 -5.54
C HIS A 216 11.41 -6.03 -4.69
N PRO A 217 11.29 -6.37 -3.40
CA PRO A 217 12.45 -6.52 -2.50
C PRO A 217 13.50 -7.50 -2.96
N ASN A 218 13.12 -8.52 -3.75
CA ASN A 218 14.04 -9.52 -4.30
C ASN A 218 15.06 -8.94 -5.29
N ILE A 219 14.74 -7.83 -5.94
CA ILE A 219 15.62 -7.15 -6.92
C ILE A 219 16.07 -5.77 -6.48
N LEU A 220 15.50 -5.22 -5.41
CA LEU A 220 15.87 -3.92 -4.88
C LEU A 220 17.29 -3.96 -4.29
N GLU A 221 18.18 -3.10 -4.80
CA GLU A 221 19.60 -3.14 -4.52
C GLU A 221 20.00 -2.18 -3.39
N TRP A 222 19.82 -2.61 -2.14
CA TRP A 222 20.13 -1.82 -0.94
C TRP A 222 21.61 -1.48 -0.72
N ASP A 223 22.53 -1.97 -1.54
CA ASP A 223 23.94 -1.63 -1.59
C ASP A 223 24.26 -0.54 -2.61
N GLN A 224 23.28 -0.12 -3.40
CA GLN A 224 23.34 1.04 -4.28
C GLN A 224 22.80 2.30 -3.59
N GLU A 225 23.05 3.47 -4.16
CA GLU A 225 22.62 4.74 -3.59
C GLU A 225 21.14 5.06 -3.85
N TYR A 226 20.59 4.64 -4.99
CA TYR A 226 19.27 5.09 -5.45
C TYR A 226 18.10 4.81 -4.48
N PRO A 227 18.03 3.65 -3.78
CA PRO A 227 16.93 3.44 -2.86
C PRO A 227 16.98 4.41 -1.68
N TRP A 228 18.19 4.65 -1.16
CA TRP A 228 18.39 5.53 -0.01
C TRP A 228 18.10 6.98 -0.33
N VAL A 229 18.61 7.46 -1.45
CA VAL A 229 18.40 8.84 -1.93
C VAL A 229 16.91 9.09 -2.12
N HIS A 230 16.18 8.13 -2.72
CA HIS A 230 14.75 8.28 -2.93
C HIS A 230 13.96 8.22 -1.62
N LEU A 231 14.20 7.25 -0.74
CA LEU A 231 13.52 7.19 0.56
C LEU A 231 13.76 8.44 1.41
N GLU A 232 14.99 8.97 1.41
CA GLU A 232 15.29 10.23 2.10
C GLU A 232 14.53 11.40 1.48
N HIS A 233 14.46 11.49 0.16
CA HIS A 233 13.77 12.56 -0.56
C HIS A 233 12.27 12.59 -0.27
N ILE A 234 11.59 11.43 -0.27
CA ILE A 234 10.14 11.36 -0.09
C ILE A 234 9.69 11.39 1.36
N SER A 235 10.58 11.13 2.33
CA SER A 235 10.24 10.96 3.74
C SER A 235 10.14 12.27 4.52
N ASN A 236 9.45 12.22 5.69
CA ASN A 236 9.45 13.26 6.72
C ASN A 236 8.97 14.66 6.25
N ARG A 237 8.17 14.75 5.21
CA ARG A 237 7.55 16.01 4.74
C ARG A 237 6.32 16.32 5.59
N LYS A 238 6.26 17.50 6.21
CA LYS A 238 5.20 17.89 7.14
C LYS A 238 3.81 18.02 6.51
N ASN A 239 3.75 18.31 5.23
CA ASN A 239 2.52 18.50 4.47
C ASN A 239 2.02 17.24 3.76
N ILE A 240 2.65 16.09 4.00
CA ILE A 240 2.30 14.81 3.37
C ILE A 240 1.69 13.87 4.40
N TRP A 241 0.62 13.19 4.00
CA TRP A 241 0.03 12.08 4.73
C TRP A 241 0.70 10.77 4.30
N TYR A 242 1.36 10.10 5.25
CA TYR A 242 1.98 8.79 5.05
C TYR A 242 1.06 7.72 5.59
N VAL A 243 0.67 6.77 4.76
CA VAL A 243 -0.35 5.77 5.10
C VAL A 243 -0.13 4.45 4.37
N GLY A 244 -0.53 3.32 5.00
CA GLY A 244 -0.61 2.02 4.34
C GLY A 244 -1.63 2.03 3.20
N TYR A 245 -1.35 1.26 2.15
CA TYR A 245 -2.16 1.25 0.93
C TYR A 245 -3.63 0.88 1.18
N GLY A 246 -3.87 -0.13 2.01
CA GLY A 246 -5.22 -0.56 2.36
C GLY A 246 -5.98 0.41 3.27
N HIS A 247 -5.31 1.39 3.86
CA HIS A 247 -5.88 2.43 4.70
C HIS A 247 -6.02 3.77 3.99
N LEU A 248 -5.66 3.83 2.72
CA LEU A 248 -5.68 5.04 1.90
C LEU A 248 -7.11 5.56 1.67
N GLN A 249 -8.11 4.67 1.59
CA GLN A 249 -9.49 4.94 1.17
C GLN A 249 -10.47 5.07 2.35
#